data_3196c47c004de28fe11186db1586b6d2
#
_entry.id   3196c47c004de28fe11186db1586b6d2
#
_cell.length_a   1.000
_cell.length_b   1.000
_cell.length_c   1.000
_cell.angle_alpha   90.00
_cell.angle_beta   90.00
_cell.angle_gamma   90.00
#
_symmetry.space_group_name_H-M   'P 1'
#
loop_
_entity.id
_entity.type
_entity.pdbx_description
1 polymer ?
#
loop_
_entity_poly.entity_id
_entity_poly.type
_entity_poly.pdbx_seq_one_letter_code
_entity_poly.pdbx_strand_id
1 'polypeptide(L)'
;MLYVARHLPAPGRDGLEEDQLGEITALVKAAGGRTLGLFSSRRGAERAAEYVRMALPDIEVLCQGDAQLPELARRFAEEPSTCLFGTLSLWQGVDLPGDTCTLVIIDRIPFPRPDDPLMSARQRLVEKRGGNGFMQVAAHHAALLLAQGAGRLI
;
A
#
# COMPACT_ATOMS: atom_id res chain seq x y z
N MET A 1 3.86 15.73 0.97
CA MET A 1 5.25 15.39 1.42
C MET A 1 5.50 13.92 1.16
N LEU A 2 6.70 13.54 0.68
CA LEU A 2 7.11 12.14 0.56
C LEU A 2 8.06 11.78 1.71
N TYR A 3 7.73 10.73 2.45
CA TYR A 3 8.57 10.15 3.50
C TYR A 3 9.07 8.77 3.07
N VAL A 4 10.35 8.50 3.23
CA VAL A 4 10.97 7.20 2.95
C VAL A 4 11.70 6.73 4.21
N ALA A 5 11.22 5.66 4.82
CA ALA A 5 11.73 5.08 6.06
C ALA A 5 13.07 4.34 5.85
N ARG A 6 14.14 5.06 5.49
CA ARG A 6 15.46 4.49 5.16
C ARG A 6 16.18 3.84 6.35
N HIS A 7 15.76 4.14 7.57
CA HIS A 7 16.30 3.58 8.81
C HIS A 7 15.80 2.16 9.09
N LEU A 8 14.71 1.76 8.45
CA LEU A 8 14.16 0.42 8.60
C LEU A 8 14.95 -0.61 7.77
N PRO A 9 15.02 -1.87 8.22
CA PRO A 9 15.57 -2.95 7.42
C PRO A 9 14.76 -3.12 6.12
N ALA A 10 15.41 -3.65 5.07
CA ALA A 10 14.72 -3.95 3.83
C ALA A 10 13.61 -4.98 4.09
N PRO A 11 12.44 -4.83 3.45
CA PRO A 11 11.33 -5.76 3.64
C PRO A 11 11.73 -7.21 3.34
N GLY A 12 11.62 -8.07 4.34
CA GLY A 12 11.95 -9.49 4.25
C GLY A 12 10.93 -10.27 3.40
N ARG A 13 11.24 -11.56 3.14
CA ARG A 13 10.31 -12.48 2.46
C ARG A 13 9.16 -12.91 3.36
N ASP A 14 9.37 -12.90 4.67
CA ASP A 14 8.43 -13.40 5.68
C ASP A 14 7.36 -12.38 6.10
N GLY A 15 7.31 -11.23 5.45
CA GLY A 15 6.31 -10.19 5.69
C GLY A 15 6.86 -8.99 6.46
N LEU A 16 5.95 -8.26 7.14
CA LEU A 16 6.30 -7.08 7.94
C LEU A 16 6.95 -7.50 9.26
N GLU A 17 8.05 -6.86 9.60
CA GLU A 17 8.74 -7.02 10.87
C GLU A 17 8.20 -6.03 11.91
N GLU A 18 8.59 -6.21 13.17
CA GLU A 18 8.06 -5.43 14.29
C GLU A 18 8.42 -3.95 14.19
N ASP A 19 9.63 -3.63 13.75
CA ASP A 19 10.08 -2.24 13.52
C ASP A 19 9.23 -1.55 12.45
N GLN A 20 8.86 -2.27 11.38
CA GLN A 20 7.99 -1.74 10.32
C GLN A 20 6.56 -1.52 10.83
N LEU A 21 6.04 -2.43 11.65
CA LEU A 21 4.72 -2.29 12.28
C LEU A 21 4.69 -1.11 13.25
N GLY A 22 5.76 -0.93 14.02
CA GLY A 22 5.94 0.22 14.90
C GLY A 22 5.95 1.54 14.14
N GLU A 23 6.67 1.62 13.02
CA GLU A 23 6.71 2.82 12.16
C GLU A 23 5.35 3.13 11.55
N ILE A 24 4.65 2.11 11.01
CA ILE A 24 3.28 2.25 10.49
C ILE A 24 2.36 2.83 11.57
N THR A 25 2.44 2.30 12.79
CA THR A 25 1.63 2.74 13.92
C THR A 25 1.92 4.19 14.29
N ALA A 26 3.19 4.59 14.32
CA ALA A 26 3.60 5.96 14.60
C ALA A 26 3.06 6.95 13.55
N LEU A 27 3.13 6.58 12.27
CA LEU A 27 2.60 7.38 11.17
C LEU A 27 1.08 7.51 11.24
N VAL A 28 0.35 6.41 11.48
CA VAL A 28 -1.12 6.41 11.66
C VAL A 28 -1.53 7.30 12.83
N LYS A 29 -0.81 7.18 13.97
CA LYS A 29 -1.06 8.03 15.14
C LYS A 29 -0.85 9.51 14.83
N ALA A 30 0.23 9.85 14.13
CA ALA A 30 0.53 11.22 13.73
C ALA A 30 -0.51 11.80 12.77
N ALA A 31 -1.09 10.98 11.90
CA ALA A 31 -2.15 11.37 10.97
C ALA A 31 -3.54 11.44 11.63
N GLY A 32 -3.72 10.88 12.83
CA GLY A 32 -5.01 10.82 13.52
C GLY A 32 -6.06 9.95 12.81
N GLY A 33 -5.65 8.90 12.14
CA GLY A 33 -6.47 8.13 11.20
C GLY A 33 -6.29 8.62 9.77
N ARG A 34 -7.37 8.66 8.97
CA ARG A 34 -7.38 9.08 7.54
C ARG A 34 -6.27 8.46 6.70
N THR A 35 -5.92 7.22 7.01
CA THR A 35 -4.76 6.53 6.44
C THR A 35 -5.20 5.40 5.52
N LEU A 36 -4.70 5.43 4.28
CA LEU A 36 -4.80 4.32 3.35
C LEU A 36 -3.51 3.51 3.39
N GLY A 37 -3.57 2.28 3.89
CA GLY A 37 -2.46 1.34 3.95
C GLY A 37 -2.51 0.35 2.78
N LEU A 38 -1.48 0.35 1.95
CA LEU A 38 -1.39 -0.40 0.71
C LEU A 38 -0.24 -1.39 0.78
N PHE A 39 -0.58 -2.65 0.93
CA PHE A 39 0.36 -3.73 1.21
C PHE A 39 0.56 -4.65 -0.01
N SER A 40 1.73 -5.22 -0.12
CA SER A 40 2.09 -6.16 -1.17
C SER A 40 1.40 -7.52 -1.03
N SER A 41 0.86 -7.82 0.15
CA SER A 41 0.14 -9.05 0.44
C SER A 41 -1.03 -8.83 1.39
N ARG A 42 -2.06 -9.69 1.27
CA ARG A 42 -3.20 -9.67 2.17
C ARG A 42 -2.80 -9.95 3.62
N ARG A 43 -1.92 -10.93 3.82
CA ARG A 43 -1.37 -11.25 5.16
C ARG A 43 -0.63 -10.06 5.78
N GLY A 44 0.11 -9.28 4.98
CA GLY A 44 0.76 -8.06 5.44
C GLY A 44 -0.25 -7.00 5.88
N ALA A 45 -1.31 -6.80 5.11
CA ALA A 45 -2.39 -5.88 5.46
C ALA A 45 -3.10 -6.29 6.76
N GLU A 46 -3.46 -7.57 6.90
CA GLU A 46 -4.11 -8.13 8.08
C GLU A 46 -3.22 -7.98 9.34
N ARG A 47 -1.94 -8.34 9.24
CA ARG A 47 -0.98 -8.19 10.34
C ARG A 47 -0.80 -6.75 10.78
N ALA A 48 -0.68 -5.82 9.83
CA ALA A 48 -0.58 -4.40 10.13
C ALA A 48 -1.86 -3.88 10.80
N ALA A 49 -3.04 -4.28 10.29
CA ALA A 49 -4.32 -3.90 10.87
C ALA A 49 -4.46 -4.38 12.33
N GLU A 50 -4.14 -5.63 12.61
CA GLU A 50 -4.17 -6.19 13.96
C GLU A 50 -3.23 -5.44 14.91
N TYR A 51 -2.01 -5.18 14.47
CA TYR A 51 -1.01 -4.48 15.28
C TYR A 51 -1.46 -3.04 15.61
N VAL A 52 -1.95 -2.30 14.61
CA VAL A 52 -2.43 -0.93 14.82
C VAL A 52 -3.69 -0.90 15.69
N ARG A 53 -4.63 -1.83 15.52
CA ARG A 53 -5.83 -1.96 16.39
C ARG A 53 -5.44 -2.13 17.87
N MET A 54 -4.45 -2.96 18.16
CA MET A 54 -3.97 -3.17 19.53
C MET A 54 -3.27 -1.94 20.10
N ALA A 55 -2.48 -1.25 19.30
CA ALA A 55 -1.68 -0.11 19.74
C ALA A 55 -2.47 1.20 19.82
N LEU A 56 -3.50 1.38 18.99
CA LEU A 56 -4.29 2.61 18.86
C LEU A 56 -5.80 2.30 18.92
N PRO A 57 -6.34 1.97 20.11
CA PRO A 57 -7.74 1.54 20.25
C PRO A 57 -8.76 2.64 19.89
N ASP A 58 -8.36 3.90 19.87
CA ASP A 58 -9.20 5.04 19.51
C ASP A 58 -9.29 5.28 17.99
N ILE A 59 -8.51 4.55 17.20
CA ILE A 59 -8.50 4.63 15.74
C ILE A 59 -9.12 3.36 15.17
N GLU A 60 -10.20 3.50 14.40
CA GLU A 60 -10.79 2.37 13.70
C GLU A 60 -9.90 1.95 12.52
N VAL A 61 -9.55 0.68 12.44
CA VAL A 61 -8.78 0.12 11.32
C VAL A 61 -9.63 -0.89 10.58
N LEU A 62 -10.10 -0.51 9.41
CA LEU A 62 -10.77 -1.39 8.46
C LEU A 62 -9.73 -2.17 7.66
N CYS A 63 -9.95 -3.45 7.45
CA CYS A 63 -9.08 -4.27 6.62
C CYS A 63 -9.85 -4.89 5.45
N GLN A 64 -9.19 -5.01 4.32
CA GLN A 64 -9.76 -5.68 3.15
C GLN A 64 -10.15 -7.13 3.50
N GLY A 65 -11.44 -7.43 3.43
CA GLY A 65 -12.02 -8.71 3.82
C GLY A 65 -12.91 -8.64 5.05
N ASP A 66 -12.85 -7.57 5.83
CA ASP A 66 -13.77 -7.35 6.96
C ASP A 66 -15.22 -7.14 6.49
N ALA A 67 -15.38 -6.53 5.32
CA ALA A 67 -16.66 -6.31 4.66
C ALA A 67 -16.48 -6.20 3.13
N GLN A 68 -17.58 -5.97 2.40
CA GLN A 68 -17.53 -5.68 0.98
C GLN A 68 -16.84 -4.33 0.72
N LEU A 69 -16.10 -4.22 -0.38
CA LEU A 69 -15.28 -3.06 -0.69
C LEU A 69 -16.06 -1.71 -0.69
N PRO A 70 -17.28 -1.62 -1.28
CA PRO A 70 -18.05 -0.38 -1.22
C PRO A 70 -18.41 0.06 0.21
N GLU A 71 -18.68 -0.89 1.11
CA GLU A 71 -18.97 -0.61 2.52
C GLU A 71 -17.72 -0.12 3.27
N LEU A 72 -16.57 -0.75 3.05
CA LEU A 72 -15.31 -0.30 3.63
C LEU A 72 -14.94 1.11 3.17
N ALA A 73 -15.12 1.40 1.88
CA ALA A 73 -14.90 2.72 1.31
C ALA A 73 -15.81 3.78 1.91
N ARG A 74 -17.11 3.47 2.05
CA ARG A 74 -18.09 4.36 2.67
C ARG A 74 -17.72 4.68 4.12
N ARG A 75 -17.42 3.66 4.94
CA ARG A 75 -17.03 3.85 6.36
C ARG A 75 -15.75 4.67 6.48
N PHE A 76 -14.75 4.39 5.64
CA PHE A 76 -13.51 5.16 5.60
C PHE A 76 -13.74 6.63 5.24
N ALA A 77 -14.70 6.92 4.34
CA ALA A 77 -15.04 8.28 3.94
C ALA A 77 -15.82 9.06 5.00
N GLU A 78 -16.71 8.38 5.74
CA GLU A 78 -17.61 9.01 6.72
C GLU A 78 -16.91 9.29 8.05
N GLU A 79 -15.97 8.43 8.47
CA GLU A 79 -15.35 8.47 9.79
C GLU A 79 -13.88 8.98 9.73
N PRO A 80 -13.63 10.23 10.16
CA PRO A 80 -12.29 10.85 10.04
C PRO A 80 -11.16 10.13 10.79
N SER A 81 -11.46 9.40 11.87
CA SER A 81 -10.48 8.65 12.66
C SER A 81 -10.26 7.22 12.18
N THR A 82 -10.62 6.94 10.93
CA THR A 82 -10.58 5.58 10.37
C THR A 82 -9.37 5.39 9.45
N CYS A 83 -8.81 4.19 9.46
CA CYS A 83 -7.83 3.71 8.49
C CYS A 83 -8.43 2.62 7.61
N LEU A 84 -7.97 2.50 6.37
CA LEU A 84 -8.31 1.40 5.47
C LEU A 84 -7.05 0.72 4.97
N PHE A 85 -6.87 -0.55 5.35
CA PHE A 85 -5.73 -1.36 4.98
C PHE A 85 -6.11 -2.46 3.99
N GLY A 86 -5.29 -2.66 2.98
CA GLY A 86 -5.51 -3.71 2.00
C GLY A 86 -4.37 -3.86 1.02
N THR A 87 -4.59 -4.64 -0.02
CA THR A 87 -3.60 -4.86 -1.07
C THR A 87 -3.70 -3.79 -2.17
N LEU A 88 -2.74 -3.78 -3.07
CA LEU A 88 -2.71 -2.90 -4.23
C LEU A 88 -3.98 -2.97 -5.10
N SER A 89 -4.71 -4.11 -5.07
CA SER A 89 -5.99 -4.25 -5.78
C SER A 89 -7.09 -3.32 -5.25
N LEU A 90 -6.95 -2.85 -4.02
CA LEU A 90 -7.85 -1.87 -3.42
C LEU A 90 -7.85 -0.52 -4.17
N TRP A 91 -6.72 -0.16 -4.79
CA TRP A 91 -6.58 1.10 -5.52
C TRP A 91 -7.46 1.20 -6.76
N GLN A 92 -7.74 0.08 -7.38
CA GLN A 92 -8.49 0.03 -8.64
C GLN A 92 -10.01 0.07 -8.43
N GLY A 93 -10.47 -0.15 -7.19
CA GLY A 93 -11.89 -0.29 -6.87
C GLY A 93 -12.47 0.73 -5.90
N VAL A 94 -11.65 1.62 -5.32
CA VAL A 94 -12.11 2.60 -4.32
C VAL A 94 -11.96 4.01 -4.88
N ASP A 95 -13.08 4.69 -5.02
CA ASP A 95 -13.12 6.13 -5.26
C ASP A 95 -13.27 6.82 -3.90
N LEU A 96 -12.24 7.58 -3.49
CA LEU A 96 -12.21 8.29 -2.22
C LEU A 96 -12.34 9.79 -2.48
N PRO A 97 -13.31 10.47 -1.88
CA PRO A 97 -13.41 11.94 -1.96
C PRO A 97 -12.16 12.62 -1.38
N GLY A 98 -11.72 13.73 -1.95
CA GLY A 98 -10.43 14.39 -1.75
C GLY A 98 -9.90 14.48 -0.31
N ASP A 99 -10.69 14.97 0.65
CA ASP A 99 -10.22 15.19 2.03
C ASP A 99 -10.27 13.93 2.94
N THR A 100 -10.67 12.80 2.40
CA THR A 100 -10.84 11.55 3.16
C THR A 100 -9.50 10.95 3.57
N CYS A 101 -8.47 11.09 2.76
CA CYS A 101 -7.17 10.47 2.95
C CYS A 101 -6.07 11.53 3.09
N THR A 102 -5.39 11.55 4.24
CA THR A 102 -4.26 12.47 4.50
C THR A 102 -2.91 11.77 4.52
N LEU A 103 -2.92 10.44 4.62
CA LEU A 103 -1.72 9.61 4.62
C LEU A 103 -1.93 8.37 3.76
N VAL A 104 -1.00 8.10 2.86
CA VAL A 104 -0.88 6.83 2.15
C VAL A 104 0.40 6.14 2.58
N ILE A 105 0.28 4.90 3.04
CA ILE A 105 1.40 4.04 3.41
C ILE A 105 1.52 2.94 2.35
N ILE A 106 2.73 2.73 1.85
CA ILE A 106 3.06 1.67 0.89
C ILE A 106 4.21 0.85 1.49
N ASP A 107 3.97 -0.43 1.76
CA ASP A 107 4.93 -1.29 2.45
C ASP A 107 6.21 -1.54 1.65
N ARG A 108 6.10 -1.62 0.32
CA ARG A 108 7.22 -1.80 -0.59
C ARG A 108 6.89 -1.34 -2.01
N ILE A 109 7.93 -1.07 -2.79
CA ILE A 109 7.76 -0.73 -4.20
C ILE A 109 7.02 -1.88 -4.93
N PRO A 110 5.89 -1.60 -5.60
CA PRO A 110 5.03 -2.62 -6.20
C PRO A 110 5.59 -3.14 -7.54
N PHE A 111 6.75 -3.78 -7.52
CA PHE A 111 7.27 -4.46 -8.69
C PHE A 111 6.34 -5.60 -9.11
N PRO A 112 6.20 -5.86 -10.42
CA PRO A 112 5.49 -7.03 -10.91
C PRO A 112 6.16 -8.31 -10.41
N ARG A 113 5.36 -9.35 -10.20
CA ARG A 113 5.88 -10.63 -9.74
C ARG A 113 6.83 -11.23 -10.79
N PRO A 114 7.94 -11.86 -10.36
CA PRO A 114 8.90 -12.48 -11.30
C PRO A 114 8.29 -13.58 -12.16
N ASP A 115 7.21 -14.22 -11.69
CA ASP A 115 6.48 -15.28 -12.36
C ASP A 115 5.31 -14.77 -13.24
N ASP A 116 5.13 -13.45 -13.37
CA ASP A 116 4.15 -12.87 -14.29
C ASP A 116 4.58 -13.09 -15.76
N PRO A 117 3.82 -13.91 -16.53
CA PRO A 117 4.24 -14.28 -17.89
C PRO A 117 4.29 -13.10 -18.85
N LEU A 118 3.34 -12.15 -18.71
CA LEU A 118 3.26 -10.98 -19.58
C LEU A 118 4.42 -10.01 -19.33
N MET A 119 4.69 -9.70 -18.06
CA MET A 119 5.78 -8.81 -17.69
C MET A 119 7.13 -9.41 -18.05
N SER A 120 7.32 -10.71 -17.83
CA SER A 120 8.54 -11.44 -18.22
C SER A 120 8.73 -11.46 -19.74
N ALA A 121 7.66 -11.62 -20.51
CA ALA A 121 7.74 -11.57 -21.98
C ALA A 121 8.12 -10.16 -22.49
N ARG A 122 7.53 -9.11 -21.90
CA ARG A 122 7.84 -7.72 -22.23
C ARG A 122 9.29 -7.37 -21.91
N GLN A 123 9.82 -7.78 -20.75
CA GLN A 123 11.21 -7.57 -20.37
C GLN A 123 12.16 -8.23 -21.38
N ARG A 124 11.93 -9.50 -21.72
CA ARG A 124 12.73 -10.23 -22.72
C ARG A 124 12.69 -9.57 -24.11
N LEU A 125 11.55 -9.03 -24.50
CA LEU A 125 11.43 -8.33 -25.79
C LEU A 125 12.28 -7.05 -25.80
N VAL A 126 12.28 -6.28 -24.72
CA VAL A 126 13.10 -5.07 -24.56
C VAL A 126 14.60 -5.44 -24.59
N GLU A 127 14.99 -6.47 -23.87
CA GLU A 127 16.38 -6.96 -23.83
C GLU A 127 16.88 -7.43 -25.20
N LYS A 128 16.05 -8.15 -25.97
CA LYS A 128 16.36 -8.53 -27.37
C LYS A 128 16.59 -7.33 -28.29
N ARG A 129 16.03 -6.16 -27.95
CA ARG A 129 16.23 -4.91 -28.69
C ARG A 129 17.38 -4.04 -28.15
N GLY A 130 18.19 -4.59 -27.22
CA GLY A 130 19.33 -3.90 -26.60
C GLY A 130 18.96 -2.92 -25.48
N GLY A 131 17.70 -2.95 -24.99
CA GLY A 131 17.25 -2.13 -23.85
C GLY A 131 17.40 -2.83 -22.51
N ASN A 132 17.12 -2.08 -21.43
CA ASN A 132 17.06 -2.61 -20.06
C ASN A 132 15.63 -3.02 -19.71
N GLY A 133 15.35 -4.33 -19.75
CA GLY A 133 14.01 -4.89 -19.49
C GLY A 133 13.47 -4.54 -18.11
N PHE A 134 14.31 -4.59 -17.08
CA PHE A 134 13.89 -4.22 -15.72
C PHE A 134 13.46 -2.75 -15.64
N MET A 135 14.31 -1.83 -16.12
CA MET A 135 14.01 -0.39 -16.00
C MET A 135 12.84 0.03 -16.87
N GLN A 136 12.75 -0.47 -18.10
CA GLN A 136 11.72 -0.04 -19.06
C GLN A 136 10.37 -0.73 -18.85
N VAL A 137 10.32 -1.86 -18.18
CA VAL A 137 9.08 -2.60 -17.94
C VAL A 137 8.73 -2.63 -16.47
N ALA A 138 9.54 -3.28 -15.63
CA ALA A 138 9.20 -3.49 -14.22
C ALA A 138 9.21 -2.20 -13.41
N ALA A 139 10.27 -1.41 -13.51
CA ALA A 139 10.39 -0.15 -12.78
C ALA A 139 9.38 0.89 -13.27
N HIS A 140 9.13 0.96 -14.58
CA HIS A 140 8.09 1.84 -15.14
C HIS A 140 6.70 1.47 -14.64
N HIS A 141 6.35 0.18 -14.63
CA HIS A 141 5.08 -0.31 -14.09
C HIS A 141 4.92 0.04 -12.60
N ALA A 142 5.96 -0.21 -11.82
CA ALA A 142 5.96 0.13 -10.39
C ALA A 142 5.80 1.64 -10.15
N ALA A 143 6.46 2.47 -10.97
CA ALA A 143 6.32 3.93 -10.88
C ALA A 143 4.89 4.41 -11.15
N LEU A 144 4.21 3.81 -12.15
CA LEU A 144 2.80 4.11 -12.43
C LEU A 144 1.90 3.73 -11.26
N LEU A 145 2.10 2.57 -10.64
CA LEU A 145 1.34 2.14 -9.46
C LEU A 145 1.60 3.07 -8.27
N LEU A 146 2.85 3.46 -8.02
CA LEU A 146 3.18 4.43 -6.95
C LEU A 146 2.50 5.79 -7.20
N ALA A 147 2.52 6.26 -8.43
CA ALA A 147 1.84 7.52 -8.80
C ALA A 147 0.32 7.44 -8.58
N GLN A 148 -0.31 6.32 -8.95
CA GLN A 148 -1.72 6.08 -8.68
C GLN A 148 -2.04 6.05 -7.18
N GLY A 149 -1.20 5.41 -6.36
CA GLY A 149 -1.36 5.39 -4.92
C GLY A 149 -1.21 6.74 -4.28
N ALA A 150 -0.15 7.46 -4.63
CA ALA A 150 0.08 8.82 -4.15
C ALA A 150 -1.03 9.80 -4.60
N GLY A 151 -1.60 9.59 -5.78
CA GLY A 151 -2.71 10.36 -6.31
C GLY A 151 -4.00 10.32 -5.47
N ARG A 152 -4.09 9.40 -4.51
CA ARG A 152 -5.21 9.36 -3.54
C ARG A 152 -5.13 10.45 -2.47
N LEU A 153 -4.01 11.18 -2.40
CA LEU A 153 -3.82 12.33 -1.50
C LEU A 153 -4.23 13.68 -2.13
N ILE A 154 -4.65 13.66 -3.38
CA ILE A 154 -5.03 14.81 -4.19
C ILE A 154 -6.50 14.63 -4.59
#